data_3b92e6282fb19c82fa6e56ceee7ce5bf
#
_entry.id   3b92e6282fb19c82fa6e56ceee7ce5bf
#
_cell.length_a   1.000
_cell.length_b   1.000
_cell.length_c   1.000
_cell.angle_alpha   90.00
_cell.angle_beta   90.00
_cell.angle_gamma   90.00
#
_symmetry.space_group_name_H-M   'P 1'
#
loop_
_entity.id
_entity.type
_entity.pdbx_description
1 polymer ?
#
loop_
_entity_poly.entity_id
_entity_poly.type
_entity_poly.pdbx_seq_one_letter_code
_entity_poly.pdbx_strand_id
1 'polypeptide(L)'
;KAFFVGLVNQVILVPIVALIIVLIMSPPPAIAFGIMLISFCPGGVTSNMLTYYAKGNVALSIALTGVVSLLSVVTLPILITLAFDYFMQDQAGSISALKIGLVMFLLTTLPVTLGMLARRKFTSFMERRGNILNGLASLLFVLVVLAAVASNWDLLKSQATAIGFELIAIIVILFTLSMVIGRALKLNWFDTKTIMIETSIQ
;
A
#
# COMPACT_ATOMS: atom_id res chain seq x y z
N LYS A 1 15.88 -5.04 -15.54
CA LYS A 1 14.80 -4.41 -16.31
C LYS A 1 13.46 -4.61 -15.60
N ALA A 2 13.02 -5.85 -15.33
CA ALA A 2 11.76 -6.19 -14.66
C ALA A 2 11.60 -5.47 -13.31
N PHE A 3 12.64 -5.47 -12.47
CA PHE A 3 12.63 -4.78 -11.18
C PHE A 3 12.30 -3.28 -11.31
N PHE A 4 12.93 -2.57 -12.24
CA PHE A 4 12.64 -1.13 -12.43
C PHE A 4 11.23 -0.88 -12.95
N VAL A 5 10.71 -1.76 -13.81
CA VAL A 5 9.32 -1.67 -14.29
C VAL A 5 8.35 -1.88 -13.13
N GLY A 6 8.57 -2.90 -12.30
CA GLY A 6 7.74 -3.12 -11.11
C GLY A 6 7.82 -1.96 -10.12
N LEU A 7 9.01 -1.40 -9.90
CA LEU A 7 9.21 -0.25 -9.02
C LEU A 7 8.44 0.99 -9.51
N VAL A 8 8.57 1.33 -10.80
CA VAL A 8 7.85 2.47 -11.41
C VAL A 8 6.34 2.24 -11.36
N ASN A 9 5.90 1.02 -11.64
CA ASN A 9 4.48 0.68 -11.54
C ASN A 9 3.94 0.92 -10.13
N GLN A 10 4.61 0.40 -9.09
CA GLN A 10 4.14 0.54 -7.71
C GLN A 10 4.19 1.98 -7.20
N VAL A 11 5.27 2.70 -7.47
CA VAL A 11 5.49 4.04 -6.89
C VAL A 11 4.78 5.14 -7.68
N ILE A 12 4.55 4.95 -8.98
CA ILE A 12 4.02 6.00 -9.87
C ILE A 12 2.69 5.59 -10.50
N LEU A 13 2.64 4.43 -11.17
CA LEU A 13 1.46 4.03 -11.93
C LEU A 13 0.25 3.79 -11.01
N VAL A 14 0.44 3.13 -9.88
CA VAL A 14 -0.65 2.82 -8.94
C VAL A 14 -1.30 4.10 -8.39
N PRO A 15 -0.56 5.06 -7.81
CA PRO A 15 -1.15 6.32 -7.35
C PRO A 15 -1.83 7.12 -8.46
N ILE A 16 -1.26 7.13 -9.67
CA ILE A 16 -1.87 7.85 -10.79
C ILE A 16 -3.19 7.21 -11.21
N VAL A 17 -3.24 5.89 -11.34
CA VAL A 17 -4.47 5.17 -11.69
C VAL A 17 -5.54 5.36 -10.63
N ALA A 18 -5.16 5.24 -9.34
CA ALA A 18 -6.07 5.49 -8.22
C ALA A 18 -6.63 6.91 -8.26
N LEU A 19 -5.77 7.92 -8.48
CA LEU A 19 -6.18 9.32 -8.58
C LEU A 19 -7.15 9.54 -9.74
N ILE A 20 -6.89 8.99 -10.91
CA ILE A 20 -7.77 9.11 -12.08
C ILE A 20 -9.15 8.51 -11.77
N ILE A 21 -9.19 7.34 -11.15
CA ILE A 21 -10.46 6.68 -10.80
C ILE A 21 -11.23 7.50 -9.76
N VAL A 22 -10.56 7.98 -8.72
CA VAL A 22 -11.15 8.83 -7.70
C VAL A 22 -11.72 10.11 -8.30
N LEU A 23 -11.00 10.76 -9.23
CA LEU A 23 -11.48 11.98 -9.90
C LEU A 23 -12.68 11.72 -10.83
N ILE A 24 -12.73 10.57 -11.50
CA ILE A 24 -13.86 10.20 -12.38
C ILE A 24 -15.09 9.83 -11.55
N MET A 25 -14.92 9.04 -10.51
CA MET A 25 -16.03 8.53 -9.71
C MET A 25 -16.51 9.49 -8.63
N SER A 26 -15.67 10.45 -8.26
CA SER A 26 -15.96 11.52 -7.28
C SER A 26 -16.59 11.00 -5.98
N PRO A 27 -15.99 9.99 -5.31
CA PRO A 27 -16.51 9.50 -4.05
C PRO A 27 -16.42 10.58 -2.95
N PRO A 28 -17.11 10.38 -1.80
CA PRO A 28 -16.96 11.27 -0.65
C PRO A 28 -15.49 11.49 -0.26
N PRO A 29 -15.09 12.69 0.18
CA PRO A 29 -13.69 13.05 0.43
C PRO A 29 -12.91 12.05 1.30
N ALA A 30 -13.55 11.53 2.36
CA ALA A 30 -12.95 10.54 3.24
C ALA A 30 -12.65 9.21 2.53
N ILE A 31 -13.51 8.78 1.58
CA ILE A 31 -13.33 7.57 0.78
C ILE A 31 -12.24 7.81 -0.27
N ALA A 32 -12.30 8.95 -0.97
CA ALA A 32 -11.25 9.37 -1.91
C ALA A 32 -9.86 9.32 -1.26
N PHE A 33 -9.74 9.94 -0.10
CA PHE A 33 -8.51 9.93 0.69
C PHE A 33 -8.10 8.51 1.10
N GLY A 34 -9.03 7.66 1.53
CA GLY A 34 -8.76 6.27 1.89
C GLY A 34 -8.24 5.44 0.72
N ILE A 35 -8.82 5.60 -0.49
CA ILE A 35 -8.36 4.93 -1.72
C ILE A 35 -6.93 5.39 -2.06
N MET A 36 -6.65 6.68 -1.96
CA MET A 36 -5.30 7.20 -2.17
C MET A 36 -4.30 6.64 -1.15
N LEU A 37 -4.69 6.54 0.12
CA LEU A 37 -3.86 5.91 1.16
C LEU A 37 -3.46 4.48 0.79
N ILE A 38 -4.42 3.66 0.38
CA ILE A 38 -4.15 2.29 -0.05
C ILE A 38 -3.18 2.29 -1.24
N SER A 39 -3.37 3.18 -2.21
CA SER A 39 -2.52 3.24 -3.41
C SER A 39 -1.06 3.65 -3.14
N PHE A 40 -0.77 4.25 -2.01
CA PHE A 40 0.60 4.62 -1.59
C PHE A 40 1.30 3.51 -0.81
N CYS A 41 0.56 2.52 -0.33
CA CYS A 41 1.13 1.43 0.45
C CYS A 41 2.00 0.52 -0.43
N PRO A 42 3.12 0.00 0.09
CA PRO A 42 3.88 -1.04 -0.59
C PRO A 42 3.11 -2.36 -0.59
N GLY A 43 3.40 -3.23 -1.55
CA GLY A 43 2.97 -4.62 -1.50
C GLY A 43 3.43 -5.32 -0.22
N GLY A 44 2.80 -6.42 0.14
CA GLY A 44 3.04 -7.12 1.40
C GLY A 44 3.36 -8.60 1.24
N VAL A 45 3.35 -9.32 2.35
CA VAL A 45 3.55 -10.78 2.38
C VAL A 45 2.50 -11.49 1.50
N THR A 46 1.30 -10.96 1.44
CA THR A 46 0.20 -11.52 0.64
C THR A 46 0.52 -11.54 -0.85
N SER A 47 1.06 -10.44 -1.41
CA SER A 47 1.46 -10.38 -2.82
C SER A 47 2.60 -11.36 -3.14
N ASN A 48 3.55 -11.53 -2.21
CA ASN A 48 4.62 -12.53 -2.34
C ASN A 48 4.06 -13.97 -2.37
N MET A 49 3.08 -14.27 -1.51
CA MET A 49 2.42 -15.59 -1.49
C MET A 49 1.60 -15.83 -2.77
N LEU A 50 0.87 -14.83 -3.23
CA LEU A 50 0.13 -14.93 -4.49
C LEU A 50 1.06 -15.12 -5.68
N THR A 51 2.19 -14.43 -5.72
CA THR A 51 3.24 -14.63 -6.72
C THR A 51 3.77 -16.06 -6.71
N TYR A 52 3.99 -16.64 -5.54
CA TYR A 52 4.40 -18.04 -5.39
C TYR A 52 3.35 -19.00 -5.96
N TYR A 53 2.07 -18.86 -5.58
CA TYR A 53 0.99 -19.72 -6.09
C TYR A 53 0.76 -19.54 -7.60
N ALA A 54 0.92 -18.33 -8.12
CA ALA A 54 0.84 -18.04 -9.56
C ALA A 54 2.06 -18.55 -10.34
N LYS A 55 3.05 -19.16 -9.66
CA LYS A 55 4.31 -19.58 -10.28
C LYS A 55 5.01 -18.41 -10.99
N GLY A 56 5.06 -17.25 -10.32
CA GLY A 56 5.82 -16.07 -10.73
C GLY A 56 7.26 -16.10 -10.22
N ASN A 57 7.97 -15.01 -10.40
CA ASN A 57 9.32 -14.81 -9.88
C ASN A 57 9.26 -14.27 -8.45
N VAL A 58 9.27 -15.17 -7.46
CA VAL A 58 9.18 -14.83 -6.03
C VAL A 58 10.35 -13.97 -5.56
N ALA A 59 11.55 -14.18 -6.10
CA ALA A 59 12.71 -13.36 -5.74
C ALA A 59 12.51 -11.90 -6.18
N LEU A 60 11.92 -11.67 -7.36
CA LEU A 60 11.57 -10.34 -7.84
C LEU A 60 10.49 -9.71 -6.95
N SER A 61 9.46 -10.48 -6.55
CA SER A 61 8.39 -10.05 -5.66
C SER A 61 8.94 -9.54 -4.32
N ILE A 62 9.74 -10.36 -3.63
CA ILE A 62 10.37 -10.01 -2.35
C ILE A 62 11.27 -8.78 -2.48
N ALA A 63 12.05 -8.69 -3.57
CA ALA A 63 12.92 -7.54 -3.80
C ALA A 63 12.13 -6.24 -4.02
N LEU A 64 11.03 -6.29 -4.78
CA LEU A 64 10.13 -5.14 -5.00
C LEU A 64 9.50 -4.70 -3.70
N THR A 65 8.83 -5.62 -2.99
CA THR A 65 8.22 -5.35 -1.68
C THR A 65 9.22 -4.72 -0.70
N GLY A 66 10.44 -5.27 -0.63
CA GLY A 66 11.47 -4.77 0.28
C GLY A 66 11.92 -3.35 -0.06
N VAL A 67 12.20 -3.06 -1.33
CA VAL A 67 12.67 -1.74 -1.76
C VAL A 67 11.55 -0.71 -1.67
N VAL A 68 10.33 -1.05 -2.12
CA VAL A 68 9.19 -0.13 -2.03
C VAL A 68 8.84 0.17 -0.57
N SER A 69 8.91 -0.82 0.33
CA SER A 69 8.74 -0.61 1.78
C SER A 69 9.78 0.34 2.38
N LEU A 70 11.03 0.29 1.92
CA LEU A 70 12.06 1.25 2.35
C LEU A 70 11.79 2.65 1.81
N LEU A 71 11.39 2.76 0.54
CA LEU A 71 11.03 4.05 -0.07
C LEU A 71 9.80 4.65 0.60
N SER A 72 8.83 3.83 0.99
CA SER A 72 7.59 4.28 1.61
C SER A 72 7.80 5.01 2.94
N VAL A 73 8.90 4.73 3.66
CA VAL A 73 9.26 5.45 4.89
C VAL A 73 9.35 6.98 4.65
N VAL A 74 9.80 7.37 3.46
CA VAL A 74 9.93 8.78 3.07
C VAL A 74 8.74 9.25 2.22
N THR A 75 8.30 8.42 1.27
CA THR A 75 7.27 8.82 0.31
C THR A 75 5.88 8.88 0.92
N LEU A 76 5.53 7.97 1.84
CA LEU A 76 4.21 7.97 2.49
C LEU A 76 3.86 9.27 3.19
N PRO A 77 4.68 9.84 4.09
CA PRO A 77 4.34 11.08 4.76
C PRO A 77 4.07 12.23 3.78
N ILE A 78 4.84 12.29 2.70
CA ILE A 78 4.70 13.33 1.67
C ILE A 78 3.40 13.14 0.90
N LEU A 79 3.17 11.94 0.37
CA LEU A 79 2.00 11.64 -0.45
C LEU A 79 0.69 11.72 0.35
N ILE A 80 0.70 11.26 1.60
CA ILE A 80 -0.45 11.36 2.50
C ILE A 80 -0.78 12.83 2.79
N THR A 81 0.23 13.67 3.03
CA THR A 81 0.03 15.09 3.27
C THR A 81 -0.58 15.78 2.05
N LEU A 82 -0.07 15.49 0.86
CA LEU A 82 -0.60 16.04 -0.39
C LEU A 82 -2.04 15.58 -0.66
N ALA A 83 -2.32 14.29 -0.46
CA ALA A 83 -3.65 13.75 -0.65
C ALA A 83 -4.65 14.32 0.39
N PHE A 84 -4.22 14.48 1.64
CA PHE A 84 -5.03 15.07 2.68
C PHE A 84 -5.36 16.53 2.35
N ASP A 85 -4.37 17.31 1.96
CA ASP A 85 -4.55 18.72 1.58
C ASP A 85 -5.50 18.87 0.38
N TYR A 86 -5.43 17.95 -0.58
CA TYR A 86 -6.29 17.98 -1.76
C TYR A 86 -7.73 17.54 -1.49
N PHE A 87 -7.93 16.44 -0.74
CA PHE A 87 -9.27 15.85 -0.56
C PHE A 87 -9.98 16.25 0.72
N MET A 88 -9.27 16.67 1.78
CA MET A 88 -9.80 16.89 3.10
C MET A 88 -9.71 18.36 3.57
N GLN A 89 -9.35 19.30 2.69
CA GLN A 89 -9.11 20.70 3.03
C GLN A 89 -10.31 21.36 3.74
N ASP A 90 -11.51 21.12 3.25
CA ASP A 90 -12.75 21.67 3.83
C ASP A 90 -13.12 21.06 5.21
N GLN A 91 -12.58 19.89 5.53
CA GLN A 91 -12.84 19.15 6.77
C GLN A 91 -11.74 19.35 7.82
N ALA A 92 -10.56 19.79 7.40
CA ALA A 92 -9.39 19.94 8.26
C ALA A 92 -9.42 21.20 9.14
N GLY A 93 -10.34 22.15 8.87
CA GLY A 93 -10.38 23.43 9.58
C GLY A 93 -9.03 24.18 9.51
N SER A 94 -8.53 24.65 10.64
CA SER A 94 -7.27 25.40 10.73
C SER A 94 -6.00 24.52 10.88
N ILE A 95 -6.08 23.21 10.62
CA ILE A 95 -4.92 22.32 10.76
C ILE A 95 -4.00 22.50 9.56
N SER A 96 -2.79 23.00 9.82
CA SER A 96 -1.82 23.19 8.72
C SER A 96 -1.32 21.86 8.15
N ALA A 97 -1.12 21.81 6.83
CA ALA A 97 -0.54 20.65 6.12
C ALA A 97 0.81 20.20 6.73
N LEU A 98 1.61 21.17 7.23
CA LEU A 98 2.85 20.87 7.93
C LEU A 98 2.64 20.03 9.20
N LYS A 99 1.62 20.35 9.99
CA LYS A 99 1.29 19.60 11.22
C LYS A 99 0.83 18.20 10.89
N ILE A 100 0.02 18.03 9.83
CA ILE A 100 -0.41 16.73 9.35
C ILE A 100 0.78 15.91 8.86
N GLY A 101 1.64 16.50 8.03
CA GLY A 101 2.86 15.86 7.54
C GLY A 101 3.79 15.40 8.67
N LEU A 102 3.98 16.22 9.71
CA LEU A 102 4.78 15.85 10.86
C LEU A 102 4.16 14.67 11.66
N VAL A 103 2.86 14.73 11.90
CA VAL A 103 2.15 13.63 12.59
C VAL A 103 2.23 12.34 11.77
N MET A 104 2.02 12.39 10.46
CA MET A 104 2.12 11.23 9.58
C MET A 104 3.54 10.68 9.52
N PHE A 105 4.54 11.57 9.44
CA PHE A 105 5.95 11.17 9.52
C PHE A 105 6.26 10.45 10.84
N LEU A 106 5.82 10.98 11.96
CA LEU A 106 6.03 10.35 13.27
C LEU A 106 5.31 9.00 13.37
N LEU A 107 4.06 8.91 12.89
CA LEU A 107 3.28 7.67 12.96
C LEU A 107 3.79 6.57 12.03
N THR A 108 4.37 6.90 10.89
CA THR A 108 4.84 5.92 9.90
C THR A 108 6.34 5.66 10.03
N THR A 109 7.15 6.70 10.01
CA THR A 109 8.62 6.58 9.94
C THR A 109 9.24 6.20 11.28
N LEU A 110 8.72 6.74 12.39
CA LEU A 110 9.29 6.49 13.72
C LEU A 110 9.19 5.00 14.12
N PRO A 111 8.01 4.32 14.05
CA PRO A 111 7.92 2.92 14.42
C PRO A 111 8.78 2.01 13.53
N VAL A 112 8.82 2.28 12.22
CA VAL A 112 9.64 1.49 11.28
C VAL A 112 11.12 1.66 11.59
N THR A 113 11.57 2.88 11.81
CA THR A 113 12.98 3.18 12.15
C THR A 113 13.39 2.52 13.47
N LEU A 114 12.53 2.64 14.50
CA LEU A 114 12.76 1.99 15.79
C LEU A 114 12.79 0.46 15.66
N GLY A 115 11.89 -0.12 14.85
CA GLY A 115 11.87 -1.56 14.56
C GLY A 115 13.15 -2.03 13.87
N MET A 116 13.65 -1.29 12.87
CA MET A 116 14.90 -1.60 12.18
C MET A 116 16.12 -1.50 13.12
N LEU A 117 16.18 -0.46 13.95
CA LEU A 117 17.24 -0.29 14.94
C LEU A 117 17.22 -1.39 16.00
N ALA A 118 16.03 -1.74 16.50
CA ALA A 118 15.85 -2.82 17.45
C ALA A 118 16.29 -4.17 16.83
N ARG A 119 15.93 -4.46 15.59
CA ARG A 119 16.36 -5.65 14.87
C ARG A 119 17.88 -5.71 14.74
N ARG A 120 18.51 -4.59 14.40
CA ARG A 120 19.98 -4.51 14.27
C ARG A 120 20.68 -4.72 15.61
N LYS A 121 20.13 -4.18 16.70
CA LYS A 121 20.75 -4.24 18.03
C LYS A 121 20.49 -5.57 18.74
N PHE A 122 19.32 -6.16 18.52
CA PHE A 122 18.85 -7.38 19.23
C PHE A 122 18.60 -8.55 18.26
N THR A 123 19.48 -8.76 17.27
CA THR A 123 19.31 -9.76 16.20
C THR A 123 19.01 -11.15 16.79
N SER A 124 19.82 -11.64 17.73
CA SER A 124 19.64 -12.96 18.34
C SER A 124 18.31 -13.13 19.10
N PHE A 125 17.82 -12.07 19.74
CA PHE A 125 16.52 -12.06 20.38
C PHE A 125 15.38 -12.11 19.37
N MET A 126 15.50 -11.31 18.30
CA MET A 126 14.51 -11.24 17.21
C MET A 126 14.43 -12.57 16.46
N GLU A 127 15.55 -13.24 16.21
CA GLU A 127 15.57 -14.57 15.58
C GLU A 127 14.94 -15.65 16.49
N ARG A 128 15.24 -15.64 17.78
CA ARG A 128 14.66 -16.61 18.74
C ARG A 128 13.16 -16.41 18.97
N ARG A 129 12.67 -15.18 18.98
CA ARG A 129 11.30 -14.81 19.33
C ARG A 129 10.49 -14.30 18.13
N GLY A 130 11.02 -14.37 16.92
CA GLY A 130 10.40 -13.84 15.71
C GLY A 130 8.97 -14.34 15.49
N ASN A 131 8.73 -15.63 15.70
CA ASN A 131 7.40 -16.22 15.54
C ASN A 131 6.40 -15.65 16.55
N ILE A 132 6.82 -15.44 17.82
CA ILE A 132 5.97 -14.87 18.86
C ILE A 132 5.70 -13.39 18.57
N LEU A 133 6.72 -12.63 18.18
CA LEU A 133 6.58 -11.22 17.84
C LEU A 133 5.66 -11.02 16.62
N ASN A 134 5.82 -11.84 15.59
CA ASN A 134 4.94 -11.83 14.42
C ASN A 134 3.51 -12.22 14.78
N GLY A 135 3.33 -13.22 15.66
CA GLY A 135 2.01 -13.62 16.16
C GLY A 135 1.32 -12.50 16.92
N LEU A 136 2.04 -11.82 17.83
CA LEU A 136 1.52 -10.64 18.54
C LEU A 136 1.19 -9.48 17.60
N ALA A 137 2.06 -9.18 16.65
CA ALA A 137 1.81 -8.12 15.66
C ALA A 137 0.56 -8.43 14.82
N SER A 138 0.41 -9.70 14.39
CA SER A 138 -0.77 -10.13 13.64
C SER A 138 -2.04 -10.07 14.48
N LEU A 139 -1.98 -10.47 15.74
CA LEU A 139 -3.12 -10.37 16.67
C LEU A 139 -3.54 -8.92 16.88
N LEU A 140 -2.58 -8.03 17.15
CA LEU A 140 -2.84 -6.59 17.32
C LEU A 140 -3.42 -5.99 16.04
N PHE A 141 -2.89 -6.35 14.88
CA PHE A 141 -3.43 -5.93 13.59
C PHE A 141 -4.89 -6.33 13.42
N VAL A 142 -5.22 -7.60 13.67
CA VAL A 142 -6.60 -8.10 13.59
C VAL A 142 -7.52 -7.35 14.55
N LEU A 143 -7.09 -7.13 15.81
CA LEU A 143 -7.88 -6.36 16.77
C LEU A 143 -8.13 -4.92 16.33
N VAL A 144 -7.12 -4.23 15.79
CA VAL A 144 -7.26 -2.87 15.26
C VAL A 144 -8.23 -2.85 14.09
N VAL A 145 -8.12 -3.81 13.14
CA VAL A 145 -9.03 -3.91 12.00
C VAL A 145 -10.46 -4.17 12.47
N LEU A 146 -10.68 -5.10 13.39
CA LEU A 146 -12.01 -5.37 13.94
C LEU A 146 -12.60 -4.15 14.64
N ALA A 147 -11.80 -3.44 15.43
CA ALA A 147 -12.22 -2.20 16.08
C ALA A 147 -12.58 -1.11 15.06
N ALA A 148 -11.77 -0.93 14.02
CA ALA A 148 -12.04 0.04 12.95
C ALA A 148 -13.32 -0.30 12.17
N VAL A 149 -13.52 -1.56 11.84
CA VAL A 149 -14.75 -2.05 11.19
C VAL A 149 -15.96 -1.83 12.08
N ALA A 150 -15.89 -2.21 13.35
CA ALA A 150 -16.99 -2.03 14.30
C ALA A 150 -17.35 -0.56 14.51
N SER A 151 -16.35 0.32 14.60
CA SER A 151 -16.55 1.76 14.80
C SER A 151 -17.13 2.46 13.57
N ASN A 152 -16.96 1.91 12.37
CA ASN A 152 -17.41 2.52 11.11
C ASN A 152 -18.43 1.63 10.37
N TRP A 153 -19.14 0.75 11.09
CA TRP A 153 -20.03 -0.25 10.50
C TRP A 153 -21.10 0.34 9.59
N ASP A 154 -21.77 1.41 10.01
CA ASP A 154 -22.83 2.04 9.22
C ASP A 154 -22.30 2.70 7.94
N LEU A 155 -21.12 3.33 8.02
CA LEU A 155 -20.45 3.90 6.86
C LEU A 155 -20.04 2.78 5.87
N LEU A 156 -19.44 1.71 6.37
CA LEU A 156 -19.06 0.57 5.55
C LEU A 156 -20.29 -0.05 4.87
N LYS A 157 -21.37 -0.28 5.60
CA LYS A 157 -22.60 -0.87 5.06
C LYS A 157 -23.25 0.02 3.99
N SER A 158 -23.28 1.33 4.20
CA SER A 158 -23.89 2.28 3.26
C SER A 158 -23.07 2.49 1.99
N GLN A 159 -21.74 2.37 2.07
CA GLN A 159 -20.82 2.66 0.97
C GLN A 159 -20.15 1.40 0.38
N ALA A 160 -20.44 0.21 0.93
CA ALA A 160 -19.76 -1.03 0.55
C ALA A 160 -19.77 -1.32 -0.95
N THR A 161 -20.92 -1.07 -1.61
CA THR A 161 -21.07 -1.32 -3.05
C THR A 161 -20.24 -0.35 -3.89
N ALA A 162 -20.24 0.93 -3.54
CA ALA A 162 -19.48 1.96 -4.26
C ALA A 162 -17.98 1.74 -4.08
N ILE A 163 -17.52 1.60 -2.82
CA ILE A 163 -16.11 1.35 -2.50
C ILE A 163 -15.62 0.04 -3.14
N GLY A 164 -16.43 -1.01 -3.08
CA GLY A 164 -16.09 -2.31 -3.68
C GLY A 164 -15.91 -2.21 -5.19
N PHE A 165 -16.78 -1.48 -5.87
CA PHE A 165 -16.67 -1.26 -7.31
C PHE A 165 -15.41 -0.49 -7.68
N GLU A 166 -15.10 0.59 -6.95
CA GLU A 166 -13.90 1.41 -7.15
C GLU A 166 -12.62 0.58 -6.97
N LEU A 167 -12.51 -0.19 -5.88
CA LEU A 167 -11.36 -1.05 -5.63
C LEU A 167 -11.20 -2.13 -6.69
N ILE A 168 -12.29 -2.79 -7.11
CA ILE A 168 -12.24 -3.79 -8.17
C ILE A 168 -11.79 -3.16 -9.49
N ALA A 169 -12.31 -1.97 -9.82
CA ALA A 169 -11.91 -1.24 -11.02
C ALA A 169 -10.39 -0.93 -11.01
N ILE A 170 -9.87 -0.44 -9.89
CA ILE A 170 -8.44 -0.18 -9.71
C ILE A 170 -7.62 -1.45 -9.94
N ILE A 171 -7.98 -2.56 -9.28
CA ILE A 171 -7.27 -3.84 -9.40
C ILE A 171 -7.27 -4.33 -10.85
N VAL A 172 -8.42 -4.34 -11.53
CA VAL A 172 -8.54 -4.81 -12.91
C VAL A 172 -7.74 -3.94 -13.88
N ILE A 173 -7.80 -2.61 -13.72
CA ILE A 173 -7.05 -1.67 -14.56
C ILE A 173 -5.55 -1.86 -14.34
N LEU A 174 -5.08 -1.89 -13.10
CA LEU A 174 -3.66 -2.06 -12.77
C LEU A 174 -3.13 -3.40 -13.26
N PHE A 175 -3.89 -4.48 -13.08
CA PHE A 175 -3.54 -5.81 -13.56
C PHE A 175 -3.38 -5.83 -15.09
N THR A 176 -4.33 -5.22 -15.80
CA THR A 176 -4.32 -5.14 -17.27
C THR A 176 -3.18 -4.26 -17.77
N LEU A 177 -3.00 -3.07 -17.20
CA LEU A 177 -1.90 -2.16 -17.57
C LEU A 177 -0.54 -2.80 -17.33
N SER A 178 -0.33 -3.44 -16.19
CA SER A 178 0.92 -4.13 -15.88
C SER A 178 1.22 -5.28 -16.84
N MET A 179 0.18 -6.01 -17.29
CA MET A 179 0.32 -7.02 -18.33
C MET A 179 0.74 -6.42 -19.67
N VAL A 180 0.09 -5.33 -20.09
CA VAL A 180 0.40 -4.64 -21.34
C VAL A 180 1.82 -4.09 -21.31
N ILE A 181 2.21 -3.42 -20.24
CA ILE A 181 3.57 -2.89 -20.04
C ILE A 181 4.61 -4.02 -20.07
N GLY A 182 4.36 -5.12 -19.36
CA GLY A 182 5.26 -6.27 -19.34
C GLY A 182 5.49 -6.87 -20.73
N ARG A 183 4.42 -7.02 -21.52
CA ARG A 183 4.49 -7.50 -22.91
C ARG A 183 5.18 -6.51 -23.84
N ALA A 184 4.83 -5.23 -23.77
CA ALA A 184 5.41 -4.17 -24.60
C ALA A 184 6.93 -4.06 -24.38
N LEU A 185 7.38 -4.23 -23.13
CA LEU A 185 8.79 -4.22 -22.77
C LEU A 185 9.49 -5.57 -22.94
N LYS A 186 8.80 -6.58 -23.50
CA LYS A 186 9.30 -7.92 -23.77
C LYS A 186 9.92 -8.59 -22.53
N LEU A 187 9.25 -8.45 -21.38
CA LEU A 187 9.62 -9.17 -20.17
C LEU A 187 9.21 -10.65 -20.30
N ASN A 188 9.94 -11.53 -19.61
CA ASN A 188 9.52 -12.93 -19.53
C ASN A 188 8.18 -13.06 -18.78
N TRP A 189 7.46 -14.16 -19.01
CA TRP A 189 6.12 -14.35 -18.46
C TRP A 189 6.11 -14.47 -16.93
N PHE A 190 7.18 -15.03 -16.33
CA PHE A 190 7.29 -15.14 -14.87
C PHE A 190 7.41 -13.77 -14.20
N ASP A 191 8.26 -12.90 -14.74
CA ASP A 191 8.43 -11.53 -14.24
C ASP A 191 7.17 -10.69 -14.50
N THR A 192 6.54 -10.84 -15.66
CA THR A 192 5.29 -10.13 -15.99
C THR A 192 4.19 -10.47 -14.99
N LYS A 193 3.97 -11.75 -14.70
CA LYS A 193 3.00 -12.19 -13.68
C LYS A 193 3.30 -11.58 -12.31
N THR A 194 4.57 -11.57 -11.92
CA THR A 194 4.99 -10.98 -10.65
C THR A 194 4.65 -9.50 -10.59
N ILE A 195 4.99 -8.73 -11.63
CA ILE A 195 4.70 -7.29 -11.68
C ILE A 195 3.18 -7.05 -11.67
N MET A 196 2.40 -7.86 -12.40
CA MET A 196 0.94 -7.77 -12.39
C MET A 196 0.38 -7.91 -10.96
N ILE A 197 0.82 -8.92 -10.22
CA ILE A 197 0.35 -9.19 -8.85
C ILE A 197 0.83 -8.08 -7.89
N GLU A 198 2.12 -7.76 -7.92
CA GLU A 198 2.71 -6.74 -7.04
C GLU A 198 2.13 -5.34 -7.27
N THR A 199 1.71 -5.01 -8.49
CA THR A 199 1.14 -3.71 -8.82
C THR A 199 -0.35 -3.64 -8.47
N SER A 200 -1.09 -4.74 -8.58
CA SER A 200 -2.55 -4.75 -8.41
C SER A 200 -3.01 -5.12 -7.00
N ILE A 201 -2.15 -5.75 -6.20
CA ILE A 201 -2.47 -6.23 -4.85
C ILE A 201 -1.46 -5.62 -3.87
N GLN A 202 -1.84 -4.49 -3.33
CA GLN A 202 -1.07 -3.74 -2.33
C GLN A 202 -1.73 -3.80 -0.97
#